data_482a511e2f2126e999397ec0ae5785e2
#
_entry.id   482a511e2f2126e999397ec0ae5785e2
#
_cell.length_a   1.000
_cell.length_b   1.000
_cell.length_c   1.000
_cell.angle_alpha   90.00
_cell.angle_beta   90.00
_cell.angle_gamma   90.00
#
_symmetry.space_group_name_H-M   'P 1'
#
loop_
_entity.id
_entity.type
_entity.pdbx_description
1 polymer ?
#
loop_
_entity_poly.entity_id
_entity_poly.type
_entity_poly.pdbx_seq_one_letter_code
_entity_poly.pdbx_strand_id
1 'polypeptide(L)'
;MDAAGGVSSVRSITAIFLVAYGLLQLPLNALAEATPSQIKSIRAVRTDDVPVLDGRLDEALWNQAITVVDFHEVSPNEYEKPSEETRFYVVYGKDALYIGAQFTDSEPEGIVAKVMRQGDFSEGEDGLKVILDPFNNGRSGYVFQLTPNGIRGDGLFRNVTDINWDWEAIWDAATTIHDTGWTAEIAIPFKTLSFSPENDTWGINFTRTIGRRKEDIGWESYNRSQNPANSGRLTGLTGIEQGLGLDIVAGARVSDTKEFNSPQADVSDTQFEPSLDLFYKPTPSLTAALT
;
A
#
# COMPACT_ATOMS: atom_id res chain seq x y z
N MET A 1 61.97 -91.80 -29.49
CA MET A 1 63.14 -91.21 -28.84
C MET A 1 62.73 -89.88 -28.32
N ASP A 2 62.24 -89.92 -27.22
CA ASP A 2 62.53 -89.33 -25.96
C ASP A 2 62.69 -87.78 -25.98
N ALA A 3 61.78 -87.09 -25.37
CA ALA A 3 62.11 -85.94 -24.56
C ALA A 3 60.95 -85.55 -23.61
N ALA A 4 61.36 -85.57 -22.39
CA ALA A 4 60.53 -85.33 -21.21
C ALA A 4 60.00 -83.90 -21.10
N GLY A 5 58.82 -83.85 -20.62
CA GLY A 5 58.15 -82.58 -20.26
C GLY A 5 58.58 -82.05 -18.93
N GLY A 6 58.82 -80.79 -18.87
CA GLY A 6 58.94 -80.01 -17.64
C GLY A 6 57.69 -79.27 -17.35
N VAL A 7 57.01 -79.61 -16.28
CA VAL A 7 55.86 -78.88 -15.76
C VAL A 7 56.35 -77.74 -14.88
N SER A 8 56.21 -76.54 -15.32
CA SER A 8 56.49 -75.35 -14.53
C SER A 8 55.15 -74.83 -13.93
N SER A 9 55.08 -74.92 -12.63
CA SER A 9 53.95 -74.40 -11.85
C SER A 9 54.08 -72.89 -11.75
N VAL A 10 53.12 -72.17 -12.36
CA VAL A 10 52.95 -70.73 -12.18
C VAL A 10 52.03 -70.51 -10.96
N ARG A 11 52.59 -69.97 -9.90
CA ARG A 11 51.82 -69.48 -8.75
C ARG A 11 51.25 -68.12 -9.09
N SER A 12 49.96 -68.09 -9.30
CA SER A 12 49.23 -66.84 -9.42
C SER A 12 49.08 -66.17 -8.05
N ILE A 13 49.74 -65.04 -7.89
CA ILE A 13 49.53 -64.13 -6.74
C ILE A 13 48.36 -63.21 -7.11
N THR A 14 47.17 -63.46 -6.53
CA THR A 14 46.06 -62.61 -6.65
C THR A 14 46.24 -61.46 -5.65
N ALA A 15 46.62 -60.25 -6.14
CA ALA A 15 46.64 -59.05 -5.36
C ALA A 15 45.20 -58.50 -5.27
N ILE A 16 44.64 -58.62 -4.08
CA ILE A 16 43.31 -57.96 -3.78
C ILE A 16 43.59 -56.50 -3.51
N PHE A 17 43.27 -55.61 -4.47
CA PHE A 17 43.18 -54.18 -4.25
C PHE A 17 41.90 -53.90 -3.51
N LEU A 18 41.96 -53.66 -2.20
CA LEU A 18 40.91 -53.05 -1.41
C LEU A 18 40.89 -51.56 -1.74
N VAL A 19 40.03 -51.16 -2.69
CA VAL A 19 39.68 -49.75 -2.90
C VAL A 19 38.80 -49.33 -1.75
N ALA A 20 39.40 -48.64 -0.77
CA ALA A 20 38.66 -47.98 0.27
C ALA A 20 37.87 -46.80 -0.35
N TYR A 21 36.61 -47.01 -0.65
CA TYR A 21 35.67 -45.94 -0.97
C TYR A 21 35.44 -45.13 0.31
N GLY A 22 36.30 -44.14 0.54
CA GLY A 22 36.02 -43.10 1.50
C GLY A 22 34.82 -42.30 1.01
N LEU A 23 33.63 -42.63 1.47
CA LEU A 23 32.44 -41.76 1.37
C LEU A 23 32.78 -40.47 2.11
N LEU A 24 33.22 -39.47 1.35
CA LEU A 24 33.27 -38.10 1.79
C LEU A 24 31.81 -37.67 1.98
N GLN A 25 31.30 -37.84 3.20
CA GLN A 25 30.01 -37.24 3.61
C GLN A 25 30.25 -35.73 3.72
N LEU A 26 30.14 -35.03 2.60
CA LEU A 26 29.89 -33.60 2.62
C LEU A 26 28.58 -33.42 3.35
N PRO A 27 28.54 -32.59 4.40
CA PRO A 27 27.24 -32.22 4.97
C PRO A 27 26.46 -31.60 3.82
N LEU A 28 25.37 -32.26 3.47
CA LEU A 28 24.32 -31.67 2.67
C LEU A 28 23.77 -30.54 3.55
N ASN A 29 24.46 -29.39 3.55
CA ASN A 29 23.85 -28.17 4.07
C ASN A 29 22.58 -28.05 3.26
N ALA A 30 21.48 -28.35 3.90
CA ALA A 30 20.18 -28.06 3.40
C ALA A 30 20.26 -26.64 2.85
N LEU A 31 20.19 -26.50 1.53
CA LEU A 31 19.66 -25.30 0.95
C LEU A 31 18.34 -25.14 1.68
N ALA A 32 18.31 -24.24 2.66
CA ALA A 32 17.05 -23.79 3.21
C ALA A 32 16.27 -23.34 1.98
N GLU A 33 15.34 -24.19 1.53
CA GLU A 33 14.36 -23.77 0.57
C GLU A 33 13.76 -22.52 1.21
N ALA A 34 14.04 -21.36 0.63
CA ALA A 34 13.40 -20.15 1.01
C ALA A 34 11.89 -20.44 0.87
N THR A 35 11.25 -20.67 2.00
CA THR A 35 9.80 -20.83 2.05
C THR A 35 9.27 -19.61 1.31
N PRO A 36 8.45 -19.77 0.25
CA PRO A 36 7.90 -18.60 -0.44
C PRO A 36 7.30 -17.72 0.65
N SER A 37 7.72 -16.46 0.71
CA SER A 37 7.20 -15.52 1.68
C SER A 37 5.68 -15.58 1.59
N GLN A 38 5.04 -16.03 2.65
CA GLN A 38 3.58 -16.18 2.65
C GLN A 38 3.02 -14.77 2.57
N ILE A 39 2.30 -14.46 1.49
CA ILE A 39 1.64 -13.17 1.31
C ILE A 39 0.82 -12.86 2.56
N LYS A 40 1.07 -11.72 3.19
CA LYS A 40 0.34 -11.29 4.38
C LYS A 40 -1.15 -11.14 4.05
N SER A 41 -1.98 -11.52 5.00
CA SER A 41 -3.43 -11.48 4.83
C SER A 41 -4.09 -11.03 6.12
N ILE A 42 -5.08 -10.16 5.99
CA ILE A 42 -5.96 -9.72 7.06
C ILE A 42 -7.41 -10.00 6.66
N ARG A 43 -8.27 -10.23 7.66
CA ARG A 43 -9.69 -10.39 7.43
C ARG A 43 -10.44 -9.13 7.84
N ALA A 44 -11.17 -8.54 6.90
CA ALA A 44 -11.98 -7.36 7.17
C ALA A 44 -13.05 -7.63 8.23
N VAL A 45 -13.25 -6.68 9.13
CA VAL A 45 -14.29 -6.69 10.15
C VAL A 45 -15.39 -5.75 9.71
N ARG A 46 -16.64 -6.24 9.71
CA ARG A 46 -17.79 -5.42 9.39
C ARG A 46 -18.24 -4.64 10.61
N THR A 47 -18.62 -3.40 10.42
CA THR A 47 -19.23 -2.52 11.42
C THR A 47 -20.49 -1.86 10.87
N ASP A 48 -21.44 -1.59 11.75
CA ASP A 48 -22.60 -0.74 11.44
C ASP A 48 -22.36 0.71 11.90
N ASP A 49 -21.28 0.95 12.66
CA ASP A 49 -20.89 2.27 13.12
C ASP A 49 -20.13 3.03 12.03
N VAL A 50 -20.35 4.33 11.94
CA VAL A 50 -19.65 5.24 11.05
C VAL A 50 -18.76 6.15 11.90
N PRO A 51 -17.44 6.24 11.63
CA PRO A 51 -16.56 7.13 12.40
C PRO A 51 -16.89 8.60 12.13
N VAL A 52 -16.64 9.43 13.12
CA VAL A 52 -16.56 10.87 12.93
C VAL A 52 -15.12 11.20 12.56
N LEU A 53 -14.89 11.54 11.31
CA LEU A 53 -13.52 11.81 10.85
C LEU A 53 -12.99 13.10 11.47
N ASP A 54 -12.32 13.00 12.60
CA ASP A 54 -11.62 14.11 13.28
C ASP A 54 -10.12 13.88 13.47
N GLY A 55 -9.62 12.73 12.99
CA GLY A 55 -8.23 12.33 13.05
C GLY A 55 -7.84 11.65 14.36
N ARG A 56 -8.81 11.28 15.19
CA ARG A 56 -8.60 10.56 16.46
C ARG A 56 -9.20 9.17 16.35
N LEU A 57 -8.53 8.21 16.96
CA LEU A 57 -8.97 6.81 16.96
C LEU A 57 -9.64 6.47 18.29
N ASP A 58 -10.61 7.29 18.72
CA ASP A 58 -11.25 7.14 20.04
C ASP A 58 -12.67 6.54 19.96
N GLU A 59 -13.23 6.34 18.77
CA GLU A 59 -14.51 5.67 18.61
C GLU A 59 -14.42 4.16 18.87
N ALA A 60 -15.53 3.63 19.37
CA ALA A 60 -15.64 2.20 19.73
C ALA A 60 -15.36 1.25 18.57
N LEU A 61 -15.61 1.68 17.32
CA LEU A 61 -15.39 0.85 16.14
C LEU A 61 -13.90 0.49 15.95
N TRP A 62 -12.97 1.37 16.33
CA TRP A 62 -11.53 1.10 16.21
C TRP A 62 -11.05 0.00 17.15
N ASN A 63 -11.76 -0.25 18.28
CA ASN A 63 -11.49 -1.38 19.17
C ASN A 63 -11.89 -2.73 18.55
N GLN A 64 -12.76 -2.72 17.55
CA GLN A 64 -13.21 -3.92 16.82
C GLN A 64 -12.43 -4.12 15.53
N ALA A 65 -11.72 -3.10 15.07
CA ALA A 65 -10.96 -3.11 13.82
C ALA A 65 -9.88 -4.19 13.83
N ILE A 66 -9.62 -4.79 12.65
CA ILE A 66 -8.41 -5.58 12.50
C ILE A 66 -7.20 -4.67 12.57
N THR A 67 -6.28 -4.99 13.47
CA THR A 67 -5.03 -4.26 13.62
C THR A 67 -3.96 -4.84 12.69
N VAL A 68 -3.39 -4.00 11.86
CA VAL A 68 -2.29 -4.33 10.96
C VAL A 68 -1.00 -3.86 11.58
N VAL A 69 -0.11 -4.78 11.82
CA VAL A 69 1.23 -4.60 12.39
C VAL A 69 2.22 -5.42 11.54
N ASP A 70 3.43 -5.61 12.02
CA ASP A 70 4.47 -6.36 11.32
C ASP A 70 4.92 -5.68 10.03
N PHE A 71 5.20 -4.39 10.16
CA PHE A 71 5.80 -3.57 9.13
C PHE A 71 7.31 -3.76 9.09
N HIS A 72 7.90 -3.52 7.94
CA HIS A 72 9.35 -3.50 7.74
C HIS A 72 9.78 -2.21 7.02
N GLU A 73 11.04 -1.87 7.17
CA GLU A 73 11.66 -0.78 6.40
C GLU A 73 11.73 -1.20 4.93
N VAL A 74 11.28 -0.34 4.04
CA VAL A 74 11.35 -0.53 2.59
C VAL A 74 12.55 0.21 2.02
N SER A 75 12.83 1.38 2.53
CA SER A 75 13.97 2.23 2.16
C SER A 75 14.47 2.96 3.42
N PRO A 76 15.77 3.11 3.63
CA PRO A 76 16.89 2.71 2.77
C PRO A 76 17.22 1.20 2.79
N ASN A 77 16.83 0.43 3.83
CA ASN A 77 17.25 -0.97 4.01
C ASN A 77 16.05 -1.91 4.05
N GLU A 78 15.68 -2.46 2.90
CA GLU A 78 14.50 -3.32 2.79
C GLU A 78 14.58 -4.53 3.74
N TYR A 79 13.46 -4.81 4.41
CA TYR A 79 13.24 -5.88 5.41
C TYR A 79 13.93 -5.65 6.77
N GLU A 80 14.57 -4.52 7.00
CA GLU A 80 15.04 -4.16 8.34
C GLU A 80 13.86 -3.72 9.24
N LYS A 81 14.14 -3.66 10.55
CA LYS A 81 13.15 -3.21 11.51
C LYS A 81 12.92 -1.71 11.38
N PRO A 82 11.66 -1.26 11.29
CA PRO A 82 11.35 0.16 11.24
C PRO A 82 11.87 0.92 12.46
N SER A 83 12.26 2.18 12.23
CA SER A 83 12.74 3.05 13.31
C SER A 83 11.64 3.46 14.28
N GLU A 84 10.40 3.51 13.83
CA GLU A 84 9.23 3.95 14.58
C GLU A 84 8.06 2.97 14.40
N GLU A 85 7.22 2.88 15.42
CA GLU A 85 6.06 1.98 15.39
C GLU A 85 4.97 2.51 14.47
N THR A 86 4.42 1.62 13.65
CA THR A 86 3.37 1.89 12.68
C THR A 86 2.24 0.90 12.89
N ARG A 87 1.01 1.40 12.98
CA ARG A 87 -0.21 0.57 13.07
C ARG A 87 -1.28 1.12 12.14
N PHE A 88 -1.97 0.20 11.48
CA PHE A 88 -3.20 0.51 10.76
C PHE A 88 -4.34 -0.32 11.32
N TYR A 89 -5.54 0.21 11.19
CA TYR A 89 -6.78 -0.39 11.62
C TYR A 89 -7.73 -0.43 10.43
N VAL A 90 -8.38 -1.55 10.20
CA VAL A 90 -9.27 -1.71 9.04
C VAL A 90 -10.62 -2.27 9.50
N VAL A 91 -11.68 -1.55 9.14
CA VAL A 91 -13.05 -2.01 9.24
C VAL A 91 -13.81 -1.59 7.99
N TYR A 92 -14.94 -2.20 7.72
CA TYR A 92 -15.81 -1.74 6.63
C TYR A 92 -17.27 -1.69 7.07
N GLY A 93 -17.95 -0.68 6.60
CA GLY A 93 -19.38 -0.53 6.76
C GLY A 93 -20.15 -1.01 5.53
N LYS A 94 -21.40 -0.57 5.44
CA LYS A 94 -22.23 -0.81 4.27
C LYS A 94 -21.71 -0.07 3.03
N ASP A 95 -21.28 1.19 3.22
CA ASP A 95 -21.07 2.12 2.12
C ASP A 95 -19.59 2.51 1.92
N ALA A 96 -18.70 2.18 2.89
CA ALA A 96 -17.30 2.58 2.86
C ALA A 96 -16.37 1.59 3.55
N LEU A 97 -15.10 1.62 3.11
CA LEU A 97 -13.96 1.07 3.81
C LEU A 97 -13.39 2.18 4.71
N TYR A 98 -13.21 1.88 6.01
CA TYR A 98 -12.63 2.79 6.98
C TYR A 98 -11.24 2.29 7.38
N ILE A 99 -10.28 3.19 7.39
CA ILE A 99 -8.90 2.91 7.75
C ILE A 99 -8.46 3.93 8.79
N GLY A 100 -8.10 3.43 9.96
CA GLY A 100 -7.39 4.20 10.98
C GLY A 100 -5.89 3.98 10.85
N ALA A 101 -5.10 4.98 11.17
CA ALA A 101 -3.64 4.85 11.21
C ALA A 101 -3.09 5.55 12.46
N GLN A 102 -2.15 4.88 13.12
CA GLN A 102 -1.43 5.39 14.29
C GLN A 102 0.06 5.27 14.06
N PHE A 103 0.74 6.40 14.13
CA PHE A 103 2.16 6.52 13.92
C PHE A 103 2.81 7.11 15.16
N THR A 104 3.55 6.29 15.89
CA THR A 104 4.41 6.82 16.96
C THR A 104 5.63 7.49 16.36
N ASP A 105 6.14 8.47 17.05
CA ASP A 105 7.33 9.18 16.65
C ASP A 105 8.11 9.59 17.90
N SER A 106 9.38 9.20 17.97
CA SER A 106 10.27 9.54 19.08
C SER A 106 10.66 11.02 19.12
N GLU A 107 10.43 11.73 18.00
CA GLU A 107 10.69 13.16 17.84
C GLU A 107 9.51 13.85 17.15
N PRO A 108 8.33 13.96 17.80
CA PRO A 108 7.10 14.46 17.14
C PRO A 108 7.23 15.88 16.58
N GLU A 109 8.07 16.71 17.19
CA GLU A 109 8.37 18.06 16.69
C GLU A 109 9.14 18.05 15.35
N GLY A 110 9.74 16.89 15.00
CA GLY A 110 10.45 16.67 13.75
C GLY A 110 9.56 16.16 12.62
N ILE A 111 8.26 16.00 12.83
CA ILE A 111 7.29 15.62 11.78
C ILE A 111 7.29 16.69 10.69
N VAL A 112 7.54 16.27 9.46
CA VAL A 112 7.63 17.17 8.29
C VAL A 112 6.27 17.22 7.59
N ALA A 113 5.56 18.33 7.77
CA ALA A 113 4.24 18.59 7.21
C ALA A 113 4.18 20.01 6.63
N LYS A 114 4.88 20.25 5.54
CA LYS A 114 5.07 21.59 4.94
C LYS A 114 4.14 21.84 3.75
N VAL A 115 3.76 20.79 3.06
CA VAL A 115 2.85 20.89 1.91
C VAL A 115 1.49 21.32 2.38
N MET A 116 0.92 22.34 1.72
CA MET A 116 -0.38 22.93 2.05
C MET A 116 -1.35 22.90 0.86
N ARG A 117 -0.89 22.39 -0.28
CA ARG A 117 -1.70 22.34 -1.49
C ARG A 117 -2.16 20.90 -1.74
N GLN A 118 -3.45 20.74 -1.96
CA GLN A 118 -4.06 19.46 -2.33
C GLN A 118 -3.39 18.85 -3.58
N GLY A 119 -3.10 17.55 -3.53
CA GLY A 119 -2.47 16.82 -4.63
C GLY A 119 -0.97 17.07 -4.78
N ASP A 120 -0.36 17.93 -3.97
CA ASP A 120 1.09 18.14 -3.98
C ASP A 120 1.75 17.26 -2.91
N PHE A 121 2.68 16.40 -3.31
CA PHE A 121 3.43 15.50 -2.42
C PHE A 121 4.91 15.66 -2.73
N SER A 122 5.60 16.36 -1.85
CA SER A 122 7.04 16.59 -1.96
C SER A 122 7.84 15.42 -1.38
N GLU A 123 8.99 15.14 -1.97
CA GLU A 123 9.96 14.23 -1.34
C GLU A 123 10.38 14.77 0.02
N GLY A 124 10.43 13.89 1.02
CA GLY A 124 10.83 14.23 2.39
C GLY A 124 9.71 14.75 3.29
N GLU A 125 8.46 14.67 2.87
CA GLU A 125 7.29 14.86 3.73
C GLU A 125 6.97 13.57 4.50
N ASP A 126 6.48 13.73 5.72
CA ASP A 126 5.81 12.62 6.41
C ASP A 126 4.48 12.32 5.74
N GLY A 127 4.08 11.06 5.75
CA GLY A 127 2.81 10.68 5.15
C GLY A 127 2.51 9.20 5.21
N LEU A 128 1.32 8.87 4.77
CA LEU A 128 0.90 7.50 4.55
C LEU A 128 0.42 7.30 3.13
N LYS A 129 0.45 6.04 2.69
CA LYS A 129 -0.23 5.58 1.46
C LYS A 129 -1.01 4.32 1.76
N VAL A 130 -2.17 4.22 1.15
CA VAL A 130 -2.98 2.99 1.08
C VAL A 130 -3.11 2.62 -0.38
N ILE A 131 -2.72 1.41 -0.72
CA ILE A 131 -2.90 0.84 -2.07
C ILE A 131 -4.04 -0.17 -1.98
N LEU A 132 -4.99 -0.08 -2.89
CA LEU A 132 -6.11 -1.02 -3.02
C LEU A 132 -6.14 -1.60 -4.42
N ASP A 133 -6.26 -2.92 -4.53
CA ASP A 133 -6.55 -3.65 -5.77
C ASP A 133 -7.85 -4.45 -5.58
N PRO A 134 -9.01 -3.82 -5.85
CA PRO A 134 -10.31 -4.46 -5.61
C PRO A 134 -10.60 -5.66 -6.52
N PHE A 135 -9.88 -5.79 -7.63
CA PHE A 135 -9.99 -6.95 -8.51
C PHE A 135 -9.00 -8.05 -8.14
N ASN A 136 -8.05 -7.77 -7.23
CA ASN A 136 -6.99 -8.69 -6.82
C ASN A 136 -6.23 -9.29 -7.99
N ASN A 137 -5.97 -8.46 -9.00
CA ASN A 137 -5.32 -8.87 -10.24
C ASN A 137 -3.81 -8.55 -10.29
N GLY A 138 -3.30 -7.79 -9.29
CA GLY A 138 -1.92 -7.39 -9.17
C GLY A 138 -1.44 -6.42 -10.25
N ARG A 139 -2.33 -5.78 -10.99
CA ARG A 139 -1.98 -4.94 -12.15
C ARG A 139 -2.57 -3.55 -12.08
N SER A 140 -3.80 -3.45 -11.67
CA SER A 140 -4.55 -2.19 -11.54
C SER A 140 -4.99 -1.99 -10.11
N GLY A 141 -5.27 -0.75 -9.73
CA GLY A 141 -5.69 -0.45 -8.38
C GLY A 141 -5.70 1.05 -8.13
N TYR A 142 -5.84 1.40 -6.89
CA TYR A 142 -5.95 2.77 -6.42
C TYR A 142 -4.86 3.03 -5.39
N VAL A 143 -4.36 4.26 -5.34
CA VAL A 143 -3.51 4.75 -4.27
C VAL A 143 -4.16 5.98 -3.65
N PHE A 144 -4.19 6.00 -2.32
CA PHE A 144 -4.63 7.13 -1.51
C PHE A 144 -3.47 7.58 -0.66
N GLN A 145 -3.16 8.86 -0.68
CA GLN A 145 -2.07 9.47 0.06
C GLN A 145 -2.60 10.52 1.03
N LEU A 146 -1.99 10.60 2.21
CA LEU A 146 -2.38 11.56 3.23
C LEU A 146 -1.15 12.02 4.01
N THR A 147 -1.01 13.34 4.20
CA THR A 147 0.03 13.96 5.02
C THR A 147 -0.48 14.25 6.43
N PRO A 148 0.41 14.47 7.43
CA PRO A 148 -0.02 14.76 8.80
C PRO A 148 -0.87 16.04 8.96
N ASN A 149 -0.80 16.98 8.01
CA ASN A 149 -1.63 18.19 7.98
C ASN A 149 -2.89 18.04 7.10
N GLY A 150 -3.27 16.79 6.75
CA GLY A 150 -4.53 16.50 6.09
C GLY A 150 -4.57 16.73 4.58
N ILE A 151 -3.40 16.92 3.93
CA ILE A 151 -3.35 17.03 2.47
C ILE A 151 -3.55 15.64 1.86
N ARG A 152 -4.55 15.54 1.00
CA ARG A 152 -4.95 14.30 0.33
C ARG A 152 -4.42 14.26 -1.10
N GLY A 153 -4.11 13.06 -1.58
CA GLY A 153 -3.85 12.78 -2.99
C GLY A 153 -4.29 11.37 -3.33
N ASP A 154 -4.68 11.20 -4.54
CA ASP A 154 -5.18 9.93 -5.04
C ASP A 154 -4.69 9.69 -6.46
N GLY A 155 -4.64 8.43 -6.85
CA GLY A 155 -4.18 8.01 -8.16
C GLY A 155 -4.69 6.64 -8.53
N LEU A 156 -4.72 6.39 -9.83
CA LEU A 156 -5.16 5.14 -10.42
C LEU A 156 -3.98 4.41 -11.05
N PHE A 157 -3.67 3.21 -10.56
CA PHE A 157 -2.74 2.30 -11.24
C PHE A 157 -3.37 1.78 -12.54
N ARG A 158 -2.88 2.26 -13.68
CA ARG A 158 -3.27 1.76 -15.01
C ARG A 158 -2.53 0.46 -15.36
N ASN A 159 -1.33 0.31 -14.79
CA ASN A 159 -0.52 -0.89 -14.82
C ASN A 159 0.34 -0.91 -13.53
N VAL A 160 1.03 -1.99 -13.25
CA VAL A 160 1.77 -2.25 -12.00
C VAL A 160 2.53 -1.04 -11.45
N THR A 161 3.15 -0.23 -12.30
CA THR A 161 3.96 0.94 -11.91
C THR A 161 3.51 2.25 -12.54
N ASP A 162 2.54 2.21 -13.46
CA ASP A 162 2.05 3.42 -14.14
C ASP A 162 0.84 3.97 -13.41
N ILE A 163 1.02 5.10 -12.72
CA ILE A 163 -0.04 5.75 -11.95
C ILE A 163 -0.52 6.99 -12.70
N ASN A 164 -1.82 7.05 -12.92
CA ASN A 164 -2.49 8.26 -13.36
C ASN A 164 -2.84 9.13 -12.15
N TRP A 165 -2.13 10.21 -11.93
CA TRP A 165 -2.34 11.16 -10.85
C TRP A 165 -3.40 12.23 -11.16
N ASP A 166 -3.89 12.29 -12.41
CA ASP A 166 -5.01 13.16 -12.79
C ASP A 166 -6.37 12.54 -12.44
N TRP A 167 -6.37 11.30 -11.94
CA TRP A 167 -7.58 10.66 -11.45
C TRP A 167 -7.93 11.21 -10.07
N GLU A 168 -9.15 11.66 -9.91
CA GLU A 168 -9.67 12.19 -8.66
C GLU A 168 -10.74 11.27 -8.07
N ALA A 169 -10.63 11.02 -6.77
CA ALA A 169 -11.55 10.23 -5.99
C ALA A 169 -12.40 11.10 -5.05
N ILE A 170 -13.60 10.66 -4.78
CA ILE A 170 -14.40 11.21 -3.68
C ILE A 170 -14.16 10.35 -2.44
N TRP A 171 -13.38 10.86 -1.51
CA TRP A 171 -13.06 10.23 -0.25
C TRP A 171 -12.75 11.28 0.82
N ASP A 172 -12.86 10.90 2.08
CA ASP A 172 -12.63 11.81 3.18
C ASP A 172 -11.55 11.28 4.12
N ALA A 173 -10.85 12.21 4.75
CA ALA A 173 -9.84 11.89 5.76
C ALA A 173 -9.66 13.05 6.73
N ALA A 174 -9.24 12.71 7.93
CA ALA A 174 -8.81 13.67 8.94
C ALA A 174 -7.53 13.17 9.62
N THR A 175 -6.74 14.10 10.15
CA THR A 175 -5.48 13.83 10.83
C THR A 175 -5.34 14.66 12.08
N THR A 176 -4.64 14.13 13.07
CA THR A 176 -4.28 14.86 14.28
C THR A 176 -2.83 14.58 14.65
N ILE A 177 -2.03 15.65 14.80
CA ILE A 177 -0.67 15.57 15.35
C ILE A 177 -0.74 15.75 16.87
N HIS A 178 -0.02 14.93 17.61
CA HIS A 178 0.01 14.91 19.06
C HIS A 178 1.43 14.66 19.60
N ASP A 179 1.62 14.73 20.92
CA ASP A 179 2.93 14.67 21.59
C ASP A 179 3.72 13.37 21.38
N THR A 180 3.09 12.32 20.84
CA THR A 180 3.73 11.02 20.60
C THR A 180 3.72 10.61 19.14
N GLY A 181 3.35 11.52 18.22
CA GLY A 181 3.29 11.26 16.79
C GLY A 181 2.05 11.84 16.11
N TRP A 182 1.38 11.07 15.25
CA TRP A 182 0.16 11.50 14.60
C TRP A 182 -0.77 10.33 14.31
N THR A 183 -2.03 10.64 14.14
CA THR A 183 -3.10 9.69 13.78
C THR A 183 -3.87 10.16 12.57
N ALA A 184 -4.48 9.24 11.88
CA ALA A 184 -5.32 9.50 10.73
C ALA A 184 -6.55 8.61 10.71
N GLU A 185 -7.63 9.14 10.17
CA GLU A 185 -8.84 8.42 9.82
C GLU A 185 -9.15 8.66 8.35
N ILE A 186 -9.50 7.61 7.64
CA ILE A 186 -9.78 7.61 6.20
C ILE A 186 -11.10 6.87 5.97
N ALA A 187 -11.98 7.47 5.19
CA ALA A 187 -13.19 6.84 4.68
C ALA A 187 -13.15 6.81 3.15
N ILE A 188 -13.15 5.60 2.58
CA ILE A 188 -13.16 5.39 1.13
C ILE A 188 -14.51 4.79 0.75
N PRO A 189 -15.45 5.58 0.20
CA PRO A 189 -16.74 5.08 -0.22
C PRO A 189 -16.61 4.02 -1.32
N PHE A 190 -17.35 2.92 -1.20
CA PHE A 190 -17.32 1.86 -2.22
C PHE A 190 -17.77 2.35 -3.60
N LYS A 191 -18.64 3.34 -3.66
CA LYS A 191 -19.06 3.97 -4.93
C LYS A 191 -17.90 4.64 -5.69
N THR A 192 -16.83 5.04 -5.00
CA THR A 192 -15.63 5.63 -5.61
C THR A 192 -14.80 4.59 -6.36
N LEU A 193 -14.84 3.33 -5.90
CA LEU A 193 -14.05 2.25 -6.42
C LEU A 193 -14.80 1.44 -7.48
N SER A 194 -14.07 0.88 -8.43
CA SER A 194 -14.58 -0.18 -9.30
C SER A 194 -14.12 -1.53 -8.75
N PHE A 195 -15.06 -2.44 -8.51
CA PHE A 195 -14.79 -3.78 -7.99
C PHE A 195 -15.86 -4.77 -8.47
N SER A 196 -15.58 -6.06 -8.34
CA SER A 196 -16.60 -7.10 -8.53
C SER A 196 -17.26 -7.40 -7.19
N PRO A 197 -18.59 -7.27 -7.07
CA PRO A 197 -19.29 -7.60 -5.82
C PRO A 197 -19.16 -9.07 -5.38
N GLU A 198 -18.81 -9.95 -6.32
CA GLU A 198 -18.58 -11.38 -6.04
C GLU A 198 -17.17 -11.64 -5.49
N ASN A 199 -16.26 -10.66 -5.57
CA ASN A 199 -14.90 -10.79 -5.09
C ASN A 199 -14.81 -10.29 -3.63
N ASP A 200 -14.69 -11.21 -2.69
CA ASP A 200 -14.56 -10.94 -1.26
C ASP A 200 -13.12 -10.67 -0.80
N THR A 201 -12.16 -10.71 -1.73
CA THR A 201 -10.74 -10.59 -1.46
C THR A 201 -10.10 -9.52 -2.34
N TRP A 202 -9.56 -8.49 -1.71
CA TRP A 202 -8.87 -7.39 -2.38
C TRP A 202 -7.36 -7.44 -2.09
N GLY A 203 -6.55 -6.93 -3.00
CA GLY A 203 -5.18 -6.55 -2.68
C GLY A 203 -5.19 -5.29 -1.82
N ILE A 204 -4.36 -5.26 -0.78
CA ILE A 204 -4.20 -4.07 0.08
C ILE A 204 -2.75 -3.94 0.51
N ASN A 205 -2.26 -2.70 0.55
CA ASN A 205 -0.96 -2.41 1.12
C ASN A 205 -0.97 -1.07 1.84
N PHE A 206 -0.05 -0.91 2.79
CA PHE A 206 0.09 0.26 3.63
C PHE A 206 1.53 0.72 3.65
N THR A 207 1.73 2.01 3.57
CA THR A 207 3.05 2.64 3.68
C THR A 207 3.00 3.80 4.66
N ARG A 208 4.10 4.00 5.38
CA ARG A 208 4.43 5.24 6.09
C ARG A 208 5.74 5.78 5.56
N THR A 209 5.83 7.08 5.36
CA THR A 209 7.10 7.79 5.10
C THR A 209 7.44 8.64 6.32
N ILE A 210 8.67 8.56 6.80
CA ILE A 210 9.25 9.44 7.82
C ILE A 210 10.24 10.39 7.13
N GLY A 211 9.77 11.59 6.81
CA GLY A 211 10.49 12.53 5.93
C GLY A 211 11.89 12.90 6.44
N ARG A 212 12.02 13.22 7.74
CA ARG A 212 13.32 13.59 8.32
C ARG A 212 14.37 12.48 8.25
N ARG A 213 13.95 11.22 8.23
CA ARG A 213 14.82 10.03 8.16
C ARG A 213 15.00 9.50 6.74
N LYS A 214 14.21 9.98 5.78
CA LYS A 214 14.10 9.43 4.42
C LYS A 214 13.83 7.92 4.45
N GLU A 215 12.98 7.53 5.38
CA GLU A 215 12.62 6.14 5.63
C GLU A 215 11.20 5.89 5.14
N ASP A 216 11.06 4.86 4.30
CA ASP A 216 9.77 4.30 3.92
C ASP A 216 9.57 2.98 4.64
N ILE A 217 8.42 2.84 5.26
CA ILE A 217 7.98 1.68 6.02
C ILE A 217 6.77 1.08 5.31
N GLY A 218 6.78 -0.22 5.08
CA GLY A 218 5.72 -0.91 4.36
C GLY A 218 5.24 -2.18 5.02
N TRP A 219 3.98 -2.54 4.76
CA TRP A 219 3.45 -3.82 5.20
C TRP A 219 3.92 -4.96 4.31
N GLU A 220 3.90 -4.73 2.99
CA GLU A 220 4.47 -5.61 1.97
C GLU A 220 5.34 -4.80 1.02
N SER A 221 6.43 -5.39 0.54
CA SER A 221 7.28 -4.83 -0.52
C SER A 221 8.03 -5.93 -1.27
N TYR A 222 8.50 -5.59 -2.44
CA TYR A 222 9.46 -6.40 -3.19
C TYR A 222 10.37 -5.49 -4.01
N ASN A 223 11.68 -5.66 -3.88
CA ASN A 223 12.67 -4.77 -4.49
C ASN A 223 12.39 -3.29 -4.22
N ARG A 224 12.10 -2.95 -2.96
CA ARG A 224 11.74 -1.58 -2.52
C ARG A 224 10.54 -1.00 -3.26
N SER A 225 9.72 -1.83 -3.84
CA SER A 225 8.54 -1.42 -4.59
C SER A 225 7.27 -1.84 -3.86
N GLN A 226 6.34 -0.92 -3.80
CA GLN A 226 5.00 -1.09 -3.27
C GLN A 226 4.00 -0.72 -4.37
N ASN A 227 3.27 -1.70 -4.81
CA ASN A 227 2.32 -1.57 -5.92
C ASN A 227 1.27 -2.69 -5.82
N PRO A 228 0.24 -2.74 -6.68
CA PRO A 228 -0.77 -3.79 -6.62
C PRO A 228 -0.22 -5.22 -6.68
N ALA A 229 0.89 -5.46 -7.43
CA ALA A 229 1.47 -6.80 -7.53
C ALA A 229 2.17 -7.26 -6.23
N ASN A 230 2.62 -6.31 -5.41
CA ASN A 230 3.32 -6.54 -4.14
C ASN A 230 2.41 -6.23 -2.94
N SER A 231 1.12 -6.47 -3.06
CA SER A 231 0.14 -6.22 -2.00
C SER A 231 -0.20 -7.48 -1.23
N GLY A 232 -0.45 -7.33 0.07
CA GLY A 232 -1.10 -8.35 0.87
C GLY A 232 -2.58 -8.51 0.50
N ARG A 233 -3.33 -9.23 1.30
CA ARG A 233 -4.75 -9.54 1.03
C ARG A 233 -5.64 -9.04 2.15
N LEU A 234 -6.73 -8.37 1.76
CA LEU A 234 -7.88 -8.05 2.61
C LEU A 234 -9.01 -8.99 2.21
N THR A 235 -9.38 -9.91 3.09
CA THR A 235 -10.36 -10.96 2.81
C THR A 235 -11.66 -10.72 3.57
N GLY A 236 -12.75 -11.32 3.13
CA GLY A 236 -14.03 -11.30 3.85
C GLY A 236 -14.86 -10.04 3.65
N LEU A 237 -14.61 -9.28 2.58
CA LEU A 237 -15.46 -8.16 2.16
C LEU A 237 -16.75 -8.70 1.55
N THR A 238 -17.82 -8.73 2.31
CA THR A 238 -19.11 -9.27 1.88
C THR A 238 -20.24 -8.27 2.08
N GLY A 239 -21.24 -8.33 1.22
CA GLY A 239 -22.41 -7.45 1.31
C GLY A 239 -22.08 -5.98 1.06
N ILE A 240 -21.05 -5.73 0.26
CA ILE A 240 -20.68 -4.40 -0.24
C ILE A 240 -21.30 -4.19 -1.62
N GLU A 241 -21.79 -2.99 -1.86
CA GLU A 241 -22.41 -2.62 -3.13
C GLU A 241 -21.77 -1.34 -3.64
N GLN A 242 -21.57 -1.25 -4.95
CA GLN A 242 -21.02 -0.06 -5.57
C GLN A 242 -22.00 1.13 -5.54
N GLY A 243 -23.28 0.88 -5.27
CA GLY A 243 -24.34 1.86 -5.33
C GLY A 243 -24.68 2.30 -6.76
N LEU A 244 -25.48 3.35 -6.91
CA LEU A 244 -25.89 3.88 -8.22
C LEU A 244 -24.77 4.60 -8.97
N GLY A 245 -23.62 4.81 -8.35
CA GLY A 245 -22.43 5.42 -8.95
C GLY A 245 -22.70 6.81 -9.56
N LEU A 246 -23.63 7.59 -9.01
CA LEU A 246 -23.88 8.97 -9.43
C LEU A 246 -23.28 9.92 -8.38
N ASP A 247 -22.30 10.69 -8.79
CA ASP A 247 -21.70 11.74 -7.99
C ASP A 247 -21.96 13.10 -8.64
N ILE A 248 -22.34 14.06 -7.83
CA ILE A 248 -22.61 15.45 -8.25
C ILE A 248 -21.71 16.33 -7.39
N VAL A 249 -20.75 16.98 -8.02
CA VAL A 249 -19.85 17.92 -7.35
C VAL A 249 -20.18 19.33 -7.82
N ALA A 250 -20.68 20.16 -6.92
CA ALA A 250 -20.92 21.57 -7.17
C ALA A 250 -19.79 22.39 -6.53
N GLY A 251 -19.17 23.25 -7.31
CA GLY A 251 -18.11 24.14 -6.88
C GLY A 251 -18.40 25.60 -7.23
N ALA A 252 -17.73 26.50 -6.53
CA ALA A 252 -17.70 27.91 -6.90
C ALA A 252 -16.33 28.49 -6.58
N ARG A 253 -15.75 29.17 -7.54
CA ARG A 253 -14.49 29.89 -7.37
C ARG A 253 -14.75 31.38 -7.43
N VAL A 254 -14.24 32.11 -6.46
CA VAL A 254 -14.20 33.58 -6.47
C VAL A 254 -12.74 34.00 -6.54
N SER A 255 -12.37 34.73 -7.56
CA SER A 255 -11.04 35.32 -7.70
C SER A 255 -11.16 36.84 -7.79
N ASP A 256 -10.31 37.54 -7.02
CA ASP A 256 -10.13 38.99 -7.09
C ASP A 256 -8.68 39.26 -7.54
N THR A 257 -8.54 39.82 -8.74
CA THR A 257 -7.22 40.11 -9.33
C THR A 257 -6.99 41.60 -9.31
N LYS A 258 -5.92 42.03 -8.62
CA LYS A 258 -5.45 43.43 -8.64
C LYS A 258 -4.17 43.52 -9.44
N GLU A 259 -4.19 44.33 -10.48
CA GLU A 259 -2.96 44.67 -11.23
C GLU A 259 -2.19 45.75 -10.48
N PHE A 260 -0.99 45.43 -10.00
CA PHE A 260 -0.03 46.41 -9.49
C PHE A 260 0.85 46.89 -10.63
N ASN A 261 0.96 48.21 -10.86
CA ASN A 261 1.73 48.90 -11.89
C ASN A 261 1.03 49.16 -13.24
N SER A 262 -0.31 49.16 -13.28
CA SER A 262 -1.03 49.74 -14.43
C SER A 262 -1.23 51.25 -14.21
N PRO A 263 -1.12 52.10 -15.26
CA PRO A 263 -1.47 53.50 -15.15
C PRO A 263 -2.93 53.78 -14.82
N GLN A 264 -3.76 52.76 -14.83
CA GLN A 264 -5.17 52.76 -14.44
C GLN A 264 -5.37 51.95 -13.13
N ALA A 265 -4.70 52.32 -12.08
CA ALA A 265 -4.41 51.59 -10.86
C ALA A 265 -5.61 51.16 -9.97
N ASP A 266 -6.83 51.15 -10.43
CA ASP A 266 -8.01 50.83 -9.61
C ASP A 266 -9.02 49.85 -10.26
N VAL A 267 -8.58 49.03 -11.19
CA VAL A 267 -9.46 47.98 -11.71
C VAL A 267 -9.27 46.69 -10.91
N SER A 268 -10.17 46.46 -9.96
CA SER A 268 -10.33 45.11 -9.37
C SER A 268 -11.33 44.35 -10.25
N ASP A 269 -10.91 43.22 -10.78
CA ASP A 269 -11.78 42.30 -11.49
C ASP A 269 -12.11 41.13 -10.57
N THR A 270 -13.36 41.07 -10.14
CA THR A 270 -13.89 39.97 -9.31
C THR A 270 -14.62 39.00 -10.23
N GLN A 271 -14.06 37.82 -10.40
CA GLN A 271 -14.66 36.74 -11.21
C GLN A 271 -15.31 35.70 -10.30
N PHE A 272 -16.52 35.32 -10.65
CA PHE A 272 -17.23 34.21 -10.05
C PHE A 272 -17.42 33.10 -11.07
N GLU A 273 -16.82 31.95 -10.79
CA GLU A 273 -16.85 30.79 -11.68
C GLU A 273 -17.55 29.63 -10.95
N PRO A 274 -18.84 29.40 -11.22
CA PRO A 274 -19.51 28.20 -10.74
C PRO A 274 -19.06 26.99 -11.57
N SER A 275 -18.89 25.84 -10.94
CA SER A 275 -18.63 24.55 -11.60
C SER A 275 -19.63 23.50 -11.14
N LEU A 276 -19.96 22.57 -12.02
CA LEU A 276 -20.82 21.43 -11.73
C LEU A 276 -20.29 20.22 -12.48
N ASP A 277 -19.75 19.26 -11.73
CA ASP A 277 -19.25 18.02 -12.29
C ASP A 277 -20.21 16.88 -11.95
N LEU A 278 -20.54 16.09 -12.94
CA LEU A 278 -21.39 14.91 -12.83
C LEU A 278 -20.58 13.68 -13.22
N PHE A 279 -20.43 12.73 -12.30
CA PHE A 279 -19.80 11.45 -12.56
C PHE A 279 -20.86 10.36 -12.46
N TYR A 280 -21.00 9.56 -13.51
CA TYR A 280 -21.92 8.45 -13.53
C TYR A 280 -21.20 7.15 -13.90
N LYS A 281 -21.31 6.17 -13.03
CA LYS A 281 -20.73 4.83 -13.20
C LYS A 281 -21.85 3.81 -13.43
N PRO A 282 -22.28 3.58 -14.66
CA PRO A 282 -23.33 2.61 -14.96
C PRO A 282 -22.88 1.15 -14.73
N THR A 283 -21.57 0.89 -14.77
CA THR A 283 -20.96 -0.43 -14.48
C THR A 283 -19.61 -0.23 -13.79
N PRO A 284 -19.07 -1.27 -13.11
CA PRO A 284 -17.75 -1.20 -12.47
C PRO A 284 -16.61 -0.75 -13.40
N SER A 285 -16.73 -0.97 -14.69
CA SER A 285 -15.70 -0.68 -15.69
C SER A 285 -15.96 0.55 -16.54
N LEU A 286 -17.11 1.22 -16.38
CA LEU A 286 -17.48 2.37 -17.19
C LEU A 286 -17.82 3.57 -16.31
N THR A 287 -17.11 4.68 -16.51
CA THR A 287 -17.42 5.97 -15.91
C THR A 287 -17.69 6.98 -17.01
N ALA A 288 -18.82 7.66 -16.95
CA ALA A 288 -19.12 8.82 -17.76
C ALA A 288 -18.98 10.07 -16.90
N ALA A 289 -18.27 11.08 -17.38
CA ALA A 289 -18.11 12.35 -16.72
C ALA A 289 -18.66 13.49 -17.62
N LEU A 290 -19.33 14.42 -16.99
CA LEU A 290 -19.76 15.70 -17.58
C LEU A 290 -19.27 16.80 -16.66
N THR A 291 -18.35 17.62 -17.16
CA THR A 291 -17.72 18.75 -16.44
C THR A 291 -18.04 20.07 -17.13
#